data_e1fbd50a11f8e0b60dd28b0f0b06e5dc
#
_entry.id   e1fbd50a11f8e0b60dd28b0f0b06e5dc
#
_cell.length_a   1.000
_cell.length_b   1.000
_cell.length_c   1.000
_cell.angle_alpha   90.00
_cell.angle_beta   90.00
_cell.angle_gamma   90.00
#
_symmetry.space_group_name_H-M   'P 1'
#
loop_
_entity.id
_entity.type
_entity.pdbx_description
1 polymer ?
#
loop_
_entity_poly.entity_id
_entity_poly.type
_entity_poly.pdbx_seq_one_letter_code
_entity_poly.pdbx_strand_id
1 'polypeptide(L)'
;MNKGYKALTLATLLLLPISGWALDAETQAAKDEGLRLYNAHLRSQASPYLEPAAEAGDAEAMYYLGEIHRLRHMGMTREALEWYQRAGERGDPYAMLRLDEGGACQLGDVCPEGGDDWREAALEATLPLAEEGDAAAMGVLFDIYSALEQPQVADDWLERAGEAGDAESQYWLGILIGDGLGDYPDEVQRKEVAEAWLRRAAEQGHAPAMNRLAALLSQQERHDEAWDWRVKASEGGHQGSRINLGWCYLNPEERGDICVKGQDVVKGWAILHAVSEETDNRTAQNVMGRNRELLTAEQYKEAEALSEEWLDKEPPLSEFPPRFGY
;
A
#
# COMPACT_ATOMS: atom_id res chain seq x y z
N MET A 1 -76.74 -18.84 -8.20
CA MET A 1 -75.59 -19.15 -7.38
C MET A 1 -74.34 -18.63 -8.11
N ASN A 2 -73.95 -17.38 -7.84
CA ASN A 2 -72.79 -16.73 -8.44
C ASN A 2 -71.54 -16.86 -7.49
N LYS A 3 -70.52 -17.62 -7.91
CA LYS A 3 -69.29 -17.69 -7.20
C LYS A 3 -68.36 -16.58 -7.76
N GLY A 4 -68.14 -15.53 -6.95
CA GLY A 4 -67.15 -14.50 -7.24
C GLY A 4 -65.73 -14.99 -7.00
N TYR A 5 -64.92 -14.97 -8.00
CA TYR A 5 -63.45 -15.15 -7.89
C TYR A 5 -62.82 -13.84 -7.47
N LYS A 6 -62.24 -13.81 -6.26
CA LYS A 6 -61.34 -12.71 -5.86
C LYS A 6 -59.97 -12.93 -6.51
N ALA A 7 -59.62 -12.05 -7.42
CA ALA A 7 -58.25 -12.01 -7.96
C ALA A 7 -57.30 -11.47 -6.88
N LEU A 8 -56.36 -12.31 -6.44
CA LEU A 8 -55.23 -11.90 -5.63
C LEU A 8 -54.18 -11.29 -6.57
N THR A 9 -54.03 -9.98 -6.56
CA THR A 9 -52.92 -9.30 -7.20
C THR A 9 -51.68 -9.51 -6.35
N LEU A 10 -50.76 -10.36 -6.82
CA LEU A 10 -49.41 -10.49 -6.27
C LEU A 10 -48.63 -9.22 -6.68
N ALA A 11 -48.37 -8.33 -5.75
CA ALA A 11 -47.41 -7.25 -5.95
C ALA A 11 -45.99 -7.85 -5.91
N THR A 12 -45.39 -8.03 -7.07
CA THR A 12 -43.97 -8.36 -7.19
C THR A 12 -43.18 -7.13 -6.79
N LEU A 13 -42.63 -7.09 -5.57
CA LEU A 13 -41.58 -6.16 -5.22
C LEU A 13 -40.34 -6.54 -6.10
N LEU A 14 -40.08 -5.72 -7.08
CA LEU A 14 -38.79 -5.71 -7.74
C LEU A 14 -37.76 -5.19 -6.73
N LEU A 15 -37.07 -6.08 -6.06
CA LEU A 15 -35.80 -5.80 -5.42
C LEU A 15 -34.82 -5.42 -6.54
N LEU A 16 -34.69 -4.13 -6.81
CA LEU A 16 -33.57 -3.63 -7.59
C LEU A 16 -32.30 -4.00 -6.81
N PRO A 17 -31.33 -4.66 -7.44
CA PRO A 17 -30.03 -4.83 -6.78
C PRO A 17 -29.52 -3.43 -6.48
N ILE A 18 -29.12 -3.19 -5.24
CA ILE A 18 -28.29 -2.04 -4.88
C ILE A 18 -26.92 -2.37 -5.50
N SER A 19 -26.82 -2.14 -6.82
CA SER A 19 -25.52 -2.08 -7.47
C SER A 19 -24.81 -0.88 -6.87
N GLY A 20 -23.81 -1.14 -6.04
CA GLY A 20 -22.77 -0.13 -5.78
C GLY A 20 -22.40 0.45 -7.14
N TRP A 21 -22.52 1.75 -7.29
CA TRP A 21 -22.34 2.41 -8.57
C TRP A 21 -20.87 2.30 -8.91
N ALA A 22 -20.53 1.40 -9.85
CA ALA A 22 -19.18 1.38 -10.39
C ALA A 22 -18.91 2.77 -10.97
N LEU A 23 -17.75 3.32 -10.65
CA LEU A 23 -17.29 4.58 -11.23
C LEU A 23 -17.34 4.48 -12.76
N ASP A 24 -17.67 5.57 -13.43
CA ASP A 24 -17.48 5.60 -14.86
C ASP A 24 -15.98 5.55 -15.23
N ALA A 25 -15.66 5.22 -16.47
CA ALA A 25 -14.28 4.96 -16.88
C ALA A 25 -13.36 6.20 -16.71
N GLU A 26 -13.88 7.41 -16.86
CA GLU A 26 -13.12 8.65 -16.72
C GLU A 26 -12.81 8.90 -15.23
N THR A 27 -13.81 8.76 -14.36
CA THR A 27 -13.66 8.89 -12.91
C THR A 27 -12.74 7.81 -12.34
N GLN A 28 -12.83 6.56 -12.85
CA GLN A 28 -11.92 5.48 -12.44
C GLN A 28 -10.48 5.79 -12.85
N ALA A 29 -10.25 6.23 -14.08
CA ALA A 29 -8.91 6.59 -14.54
C ALA A 29 -8.32 7.77 -13.74
N ALA A 30 -9.14 8.76 -13.37
CA ALA A 30 -8.73 9.83 -12.49
C ALA A 30 -8.35 9.29 -11.10
N LYS A 31 -9.17 8.41 -10.50
CA LYS A 31 -8.84 7.77 -9.21
C LYS A 31 -7.52 7.02 -9.27
N ASP A 32 -7.30 6.22 -10.32
CA ASP A 32 -6.07 5.44 -10.47
C ASP A 32 -4.83 6.37 -10.54
N GLU A 33 -4.92 7.47 -11.29
CA GLU A 33 -3.86 8.49 -11.32
C GLU A 33 -3.66 9.16 -9.96
N GLY A 34 -4.74 9.48 -9.25
CA GLY A 34 -4.68 10.04 -7.89
C GLY A 34 -3.96 9.10 -6.91
N LEU A 35 -4.27 7.81 -6.94
CA LEU A 35 -3.60 6.79 -6.13
C LEU A 35 -2.13 6.63 -6.52
N ARG A 36 -1.81 6.65 -7.82
CA ARG A 36 -0.44 6.63 -8.30
C ARG A 36 0.38 7.80 -7.74
N LEU A 37 -0.16 9.02 -7.83
CA LEU A 37 0.47 10.22 -7.30
C LEU A 37 0.62 10.18 -5.77
N TYR A 38 -0.40 9.69 -5.06
CA TYR A 38 -0.32 9.50 -3.61
C TYR A 38 0.80 8.54 -3.23
N ASN A 39 0.88 7.40 -3.89
CA ASN A 39 1.88 6.35 -3.66
C ASN A 39 3.30 6.80 -4.05
N ALA A 40 3.43 7.73 -4.98
CA ALA A 40 4.70 8.38 -5.34
C ALA A 40 5.07 9.56 -4.42
N HIS A 41 4.35 9.78 -3.31
CA HIS A 41 4.49 10.92 -2.38
C HIS A 41 4.20 12.31 -2.99
N LEU A 42 3.61 12.36 -4.17
CA LEU A 42 3.15 13.60 -4.83
C LEU A 42 1.73 13.99 -4.36
N ARG A 43 1.49 13.90 -3.05
CA ARG A 43 0.17 13.99 -2.40
C ARG A 43 -0.59 15.27 -2.74
N SER A 44 0.12 16.40 -2.87
CA SER A 44 -0.53 17.68 -3.26
C SER A 44 -1.09 17.68 -4.68
N GLN A 45 -0.55 16.84 -5.55
CA GLN A 45 -1.02 16.66 -6.91
C GLN A 45 -2.12 15.60 -7.01
N ALA A 46 -2.20 14.67 -6.04
CA ALA A 46 -3.18 13.58 -6.01
C ALA A 46 -4.62 14.07 -5.76
N SER A 47 -4.83 15.08 -4.88
CA SER A 47 -6.17 15.54 -4.47
C SER A 47 -7.12 15.80 -5.64
N PRO A 48 -6.77 16.60 -6.66
CA PRO A 48 -7.70 16.91 -7.75
C PRO A 48 -8.15 15.69 -8.56
N TYR A 49 -7.36 14.62 -8.56
CA TYR A 49 -7.66 13.37 -9.25
C TYR A 49 -8.55 12.44 -8.41
N LEU A 50 -8.45 12.52 -7.07
CA LEU A 50 -9.27 11.70 -6.16
C LEU A 50 -10.65 12.32 -5.90
N GLU A 51 -10.78 13.66 -5.96
CA GLU A 51 -12.03 14.38 -5.68
C GLU A 51 -13.23 13.87 -6.50
N PRO A 52 -13.14 13.64 -7.83
CA PRO A 52 -14.28 13.16 -8.60
C PRO A 52 -14.81 11.80 -8.13
N ALA A 53 -13.93 10.86 -7.80
CA ALA A 53 -14.31 9.54 -7.29
C ALA A 53 -14.93 9.64 -5.88
N ALA A 54 -14.34 10.44 -5.00
CA ALA A 54 -14.89 10.70 -3.68
C ALA A 54 -16.28 11.35 -3.73
N GLU A 55 -16.50 12.29 -4.65
CA GLU A 55 -17.80 12.91 -4.89
C GLU A 55 -18.83 11.93 -5.45
N ALA A 56 -18.38 10.98 -6.28
CA ALA A 56 -19.20 9.87 -6.77
C ALA A 56 -19.54 8.81 -5.69
N GLY A 57 -18.94 8.93 -4.48
CA GLY A 57 -19.23 8.06 -3.34
C GLY A 57 -18.20 6.95 -3.11
N ASP A 58 -17.04 6.98 -3.76
CA ASP A 58 -15.95 6.01 -3.55
C ASP A 58 -15.28 6.22 -2.19
N ALA A 59 -15.46 5.25 -1.30
CA ALA A 59 -14.94 5.32 0.07
C ALA A 59 -13.41 5.34 0.14
N GLU A 60 -12.75 4.62 -0.75
CA GLU A 60 -11.29 4.59 -0.81
C GLU A 60 -10.71 5.95 -1.21
N ALA A 61 -11.28 6.62 -2.23
CA ALA A 61 -10.87 7.96 -2.61
C ALA A 61 -11.10 8.97 -1.48
N MET A 62 -12.21 8.87 -0.74
CA MET A 62 -12.47 9.69 0.44
C MET A 62 -11.43 9.46 1.54
N TYR A 63 -11.08 8.20 1.82
CA TYR A 63 -10.04 7.85 2.77
C TYR A 63 -8.70 8.52 2.41
N TYR A 64 -8.24 8.38 1.17
CA TYR A 64 -6.98 8.98 0.74
C TYR A 64 -7.00 10.51 0.73
N LEU A 65 -8.13 11.16 0.46
CA LEU A 65 -8.27 12.61 0.65
C LEU A 65 -8.10 12.99 2.13
N GLY A 66 -8.69 12.22 3.04
CA GLY A 66 -8.46 12.37 4.48
C GLY A 66 -6.99 12.25 4.85
N GLU A 67 -6.30 11.22 4.35
CA GLU A 67 -4.86 11.02 4.55
C GLU A 67 -4.02 12.19 4.01
N ILE A 68 -4.36 12.72 2.83
CA ILE A 68 -3.65 13.87 2.25
C ILE A 68 -3.77 15.10 3.16
N HIS A 69 -4.96 15.39 3.68
CA HIS A 69 -5.17 16.51 4.59
C HIS A 69 -4.46 16.30 5.92
N ARG A 70 -4.57 15.10 6.51
CA ARG A 70 -3.91 14.74 7.76
C ARG A 70 -2.38 14.85 7.66
N LEU A 71 -1.78 14.28 6.63
CA LEU A 71 -0.33 14.26 6.45
C LEU A 71 0.24 15.64 6.09
N ARG A 72 -0.49 16.47 5.34
CA ARG A 72 -0.09 17.85 5.02
C ARG A 72 0.06 18.70 6.27
N HIS A 73 -0.78 18.49 7.27
CA HIS A 73 -0.82 19.28 8.49
C HIS A 73 -0.22 18.55 9.70
N MET A 74 0.33 17.35 9.52
CA MET A 74 0.91 16.50 10.57
C MET A 74 -0.07 16.27 11.75
N GLY A 75 -1.36 16.07 11.43
CA GLY A 75 -2.39 15.81 12.43
C GLY A 75 -3.80 15.90 11.87
N MET A 76 -4.79 15.56 12.72
CA MET A 76 -6.19 15.60 12.34
C MET A 76 -6.64 17.05 12.09
N THR A 77 -7.17 17.31 10.90
CA THR A 77 -7.79 18.59 10.54
C THR A 77 -9.29 18.42 10.37
N ARG A 78 -10.04 19.52 10.29
CA ARG A 78 -11.47 19.46 10.03
C ARG A 78 -11.75 18.79 8.68
N GLU A 79 -10.99 19.16 7.65
CA GLU A 79 -11.13 18.60 6.31
C GLU A 79 -10.79 17.11 6.27
N ALA A 80 -9.76 16.67 7.01
CA ALA A 80 -9.44 15.24 7.15
C ALA A 80 -10.59 14.50 7.85
N LEU A 81 -11.13 15.08 8.93
CA LEU A 81 -12.23 14.51 9.68
C LEU A 81 -13.49 14.34 8.82
N GLU A 82 -13.87 15.36 8.04
CA GLU A 82 -15.02 15.32 7.14
C GLU A 82 -14.87 14.22 6.07
N TRP A 83 -13.68 14.05 5.50
CA TRP A 83 -13.42 12.99 4.53
C TRP A 83 -13.46 11.60 5.15
N TYR A 84 -12.83 11.40 6.31
CA TYR A 84 -12.88 10.12 7.02
C TYR A 84 -14.30 9.76 7.48
N GLN A 85 -15.09 10.75 7.95
CA GLN A 85 -16.48 10.50 8.30
C GLN A 85 -17.26 9.99 7.10
N ARG A 86 -17.15 10.66 5.95
CA ARG A 86 -17.83 10.23 4.71
C ARG A 86 -17.40 8.84 4.25
N ALA A 87 -16.11 8.49 4.41
CA ALA A 87 -15.58 7.17 4.08
C ALA A 87 -16.07 6.10 5.07
N GLY A 88 -16.01 6.38 6.38
CA GLY A 88 -16.45 5.47 7.44
C GLY A 88 -17.96 5.17 7.36
N GLU A 89 -18.81 6.19 7.10
CA GLU A 89 -20.25 6.01 6.85
C GLU A 89 -20.53 5.11 5.63
N ARG A 90 -19.54 4.88 4.76
CA ARG A 90 -19.61 3.96 3.61
C ARG A 90 -18.92 2.63 3.86
N GLY A 91 -18.51 2.38 5.09
CA GLY A 91 -17.94 1.11 5.51
C GLY A 91 -16.43 0.98 5.31
N ASP A 92 -15.68 2.08 5.07
CA ASP A 92 -14.22 2.00 5.02
C ASP A 92 -13.65 1.82 6.44
N PRO A 93 -13.06 0.67 6.78
CA PRO A 93 -12.62 0.38 8.14
C PRO A 93 -11.40 1.22 8.54
N TYR A 94 -10.54 1.58 7.62
CA TYR A 94 -9.37 2.41 7.91
C TYR A 94 -9.76 3.85 8.24
N ALA A 95 -10.77 4.37 7.55
CA ALA A 95 -11.35 5.67 7.90
C ALA A 95 -11.97 5.65 9.30
N MET A 96 -12.65 4.57 9.66
CA MET A 96 -13.23 4.39 11.02
C MET A 96 -12.11 4.37 12.09
N LEU A 97 -11.01 3.64 11.84
CA LEU A 97 -9.86 3.63 12.75
C LEU A 97 -9.19 5.01 12.87
N ARG A 98 -9.09 5.78 11.77
CA ARG A 98 -8.59 7.16 11.83
C ARG A 98 -9.51 8.10 12.60
N LEU A 99 -10.83 7.91 12.52
CA LEU A 99 -11.79 8.67 13.31
C LEU A 99 -11.64 8.39 14.80
N ASP A 100 -11.42 7.13 15.19
CA ASP A 100 -11.15 6.76 16.56
C ASP A 100 -9.83 7.36 17.06
N GLU A 101 -8.73 7.16 16.32
CA GLU A 101 -7.40 7.70 16.64
C GLU A 101 -7.44 9.23 16.80
N GLY A 102 -8.22 9.92 15.98
CA GLY A 102 -8.43 11.36 16.04
C GLY A 102 -9.35 11.81 17.17
N GLY A 103 -9.95 10.89 17.92
CA GLY A 103 -10.92 11.20 18.98
C GLY A 103 -12.17 11.89 18.43
N ALA A 104 -12.62 11.53 17.24
CA ALA A 104 -13.69 12.20 16.52
C ALA A 104 -15.00 12.25 17.32
N CYS A 105 -15.33 11.14 17.98
CA CYS A 105 -16.54 11.04 18.81
C CYS A 105 -16.45 11.90 20.08
N GLN A 106 -15.30 11.87 20.77
CA GLN A 106 -15.11 12.56 22.06
C GLN A 106 -14.90 14.08 21.88
N LEU A 107 -14.27 14.50 20.77
CA LEU A 107 -13.84 15.89 20.57
C LEU A 107 -14.69 16.66 19.55
N GLY A 108 -15.35 15.95 18.62
CA GLY A 108 -16.00 16.55 17.48
C GLY A 108 -17.48 16.17 17.30
N ASP A 109 -18.10 15.41 18.21
CA ASP A 109 -19.45 14.86 18.06
C ASP A 109 -19.67 14.04 16.76
N VAL A 110 -18.58 13.50 16.19
CA VAL A 110 -18.60 12.68 14.99
C VAL A 110 -18.52 11.22 15.41
N CYS A 111 -19.69 10.63 15.68
CA CYS A 111 -19.83 9.24 16.10
C CYS A 111 -20.47 8.37 15.02
N PRO A 112 -20.24 7.04 15.03
CA PRO A 112 -20.92 6.13 14.12
C PRO A 112 -22.43 6.09 14.41
N GLU A 113 -23.24 5.73 13.41
CA GLU A 113 -24.68 5.61 13.57
C GLU A 113 -25.02 4.48 14.57
N GLY A 114 -25.69 4.84 15.66
CA GLY A 114 -26.12 3.88 16.68
C GLY A 114 -25.08 3.48 17.72
N GLY A 115 -23.87 4.07 17.68
CA GLY A 115 -22.76 3.77 18.60
C GLY A 115 -21.95 4.99 19.00
N ASP A 116 -20.90 4.74 19.78
CA ASP A 116 -19.96 5.76 20.24
C ASP A 116 -18.48 5.35 20.06
N ASP A 117 -18.23 4.22 19.39
CA ASP A 117 -16.88 3.67 19.15
C ASP A 117 -16.71 3.28 17.68
N TRP A 118 -15.82 3.99 16.99
CA TRP A 118 -15.49 3.73 15.59
C TRP A 118 -14.74 2.41 15.38
N ARG A 119 -14.02 1.90 16.38
CA ARG A 119 -13.34 0.59 16.30
C ARG A 119 -14.35 -0.55 16.30
N GLU A 120 -15.40 -0.44 17.12
CA GLU A 120 -16.51 -1.41 17.14
C GLU A 120 -17.26 -1.37 15.79
N ALA A 121 -17.53 -0.18 15.23
CA ALA A 121 -18.11 -0.04 13.91
C ALA A 121 -17.24 -0.66 12.80
N ALA A 122 -15.93 -0.48 12.85
CA ALA A 122 -15.00 -1.12 11.93
C ALA A 122 -15.02 -2.65 12.06
N LEU A 123 -15.09 -3.17 13.28
CA LEU A 123 -15.21 -4.60 13.53
C LEU A 123 -16.52 -5.17 12.98
N GLU A 124 -17.64 -4.53 13.25
CA GLU A 124 -18.96 -4.95 12.74
C GLU A 124 -19.01 -4.97 11.20
N ALA A 125 -18.35 -4.02 10.55
CA ALA A 125 -18.28 -3.95 9.09
C ALA A 125 -17.37 -5.02 8.48
N THR A 126 -16.28 -5.38 9.16
CA THR A 126 -15.20 -6.21 8.57
C THR A 126 -15.32 -7.69 8.94
N LEU A 127 -15.75 -8.01 10.16
CA LEU A 127 -15.76 -9.39 10.67
C LEU A 127 -16.56 -10.37 9.79
N PRO A 128 -17.77 -10.02 9.30
CA PRO A 128 -18.53 -10.94 8.45
C PRO A 128 -17.79 -11.32 7.17
N LEU A 129 -17.08 -10.39 6.54
CA LEU A 129 -16.30 -10.63 5.32
C LEU A 129 -15.13 -11.59 5.59
N ALA A 130 -14.44 -11.38 6.71
CA ALA A 130 -13.34 -12.26 7.13
C ALA A 130 -13.84 -13.67 7.48
N GLU A 131 -15.02 -13.80 8.11
CA GLU A 131 -15.65 -15.09 8.41
C GLU A 131 -16.10 -15.83 7.14
N GLU A 132 -16.46 -15.10 6.08
CA GLU A 132 -16.76 -15.66 4.75
C GLU A 132 -15.51 -16.08 3.98
N GLY A 133 -14.32 -15.78 4.49
CA GLY A 133 -13.04 -16.21 3.92
C GLY A 133 -12.30 -15.16 3.10
N ASP A 134 -12.72 -13.90 3.17
CA ASP A 134 -11.99 -12.79 2.54
C ASP A 134 -10.64 -12.56 3.26
N ALA A 135 -9.55 -12.92 2.59
CA ALA A 135 -8.21 -12.84 3.16
C ALA A 135 -7.75 -11.39 3.43
N ALA A 136 -8.17 -10.44 2.60
CA ALA A 136 -7.86 -9.02 2.82
C ALA A 136 -8.62 -8.49 4.04
N ALA A 137 -9.91 -8.84 4.21
CA ALA A 137 -10.67 -8.50 5.39
C ALA A 137 -10.07 -9.12 6.68
N MET A 138 -9.53 -10.35 6.60
CA MET A 138 -8.78 -10.92 7.73
C MET A 138 -7.55 -10.08 8.09
N GLY A 139 -6.82 -9.56 7.09
CA GLY A 139 -5.69 -8.64 7.31
C GLY A 139 -6.13 -7.33 7.99
N VAL A 140 -7.26 -6.77 7.58
CA VAL A 140 -7.83 -5.56 8.24
C VAL A 140 -8.19 -5.81 9.70
N LEU A 141 -8.63 -7.03 10.06
CA LEU A 141 -8.92 -7.38 11.46
C LEU A 141 -7.67 -7.35 12.35
N PHE A 142 -6.48 -7.55 11.80
CA PHE A 142 -5.23 -7.32 12.55
C PHE A 142 -5.15 -5.87 13.05
N ASP A 143 -5.39 -4.89 12.19
CA ASP A 143 -5.36 -3.47 12.57
C ASP A 143 -6.48 -3.12 13.55
N ILE A 144 -7.70 -3.64 13.32
CA ILE A 144 -8.87 -3.39 14.19
C ILE A 144 -8.64 -3.95 15.59
N TYR A 145 -8.23 -5.22 15.72
CA TYR A 145 -7.98 -5.82 17.03
C TYR A 145 -6.76 -5.24 17.73
N SER A 146 -5.77 -4.74 16.97
CA SER A 146 -4.67 -3.95 17.53
C SER A 146 -5.16 -2.65 18.13
N ALA A 147 -6.04 -1.93 17.44
CA ALA A 147 -6.68 -0.70 17.95
C ALA A 147 -7.59 -0.97 19.16
N LEU A 148 -8.23 -2.14 19.23
CA LEU A 148 -9.02 -2.60 20.38
C LEU A 148 -8.17 -3.10 21.55
N GLU A 149 -6.84 -2.97 21.48
CA GLU A 149 -5.88 -3.45 22.49
C GLU A 149 -5.95 -4.96 22.76
N GLN A 150 -6.26 -5.76 21.74
CA GLN A 150 -6.36 -7.21 21.76
C GLN A 150 -5.27 -7.87 20.88
N PRO A 151 -3.98 -7.71 21.19
CA PRO A 151 -2.88 -8.10 20.29
C PRO A 151 -2.86 -9.59 19.97
N GLN A 152 -3.24 -10.48 20.90
CA GLN A 152 -3.26 -11.92 20.63
C GLN A 152 -4.30 -12.29 19.56
N VAL A 153 -5.48 -11.63 19.60
CA VAL A 153 -6.52 -11.84 18.58
C VAL A 153 -6.11 -11.22 17.25
N ALA A 154 -5.42 -10.09 17.29
CA ALA A 154 -4.85 -9.45 16.10
C ALA A 154 -3.86 -10.39 15.41
N ASP A 155 -2.89 -10.93 16.16
CA ASP A 155 -1.89 -11.86 15.64
C ASP A 155 -2.52 -13.12 15.02
N ASP A 156 -3.55 -13.68 15.65
CA ASP A 156 -4.30 -14.84 15.13
C ASP A 156 -4.98 -14.52 13.78
N TRP A 157 -5.53 -13.32 13.61
CA TRP A 157 -6.13 -12.90 12.35
C TRP A 157 -5.08 -12.63 11.27
N LEU A 158 -3.95 -12.05 11.63
CA LEU A 158 -2.84 -11.84 10.70
C LEU A 158 -2.31 -13.17 10.15
N GLU A 159 -2.14 -14.18 11.03
CA GLU A 159 -1.71 -15.53 10.62
C GLU A 159 -2.74 -16.16 9.68
N ARG A 160 -4.03 -16.09 10.02
CA ARG A 160 -5.11 -16.61 9.16
C ARG A 160 -5.15 -15.91 7.80
N ALA A 161 -4.96 -14.60 7.75
CA ALA A 161 -4.90 -13.84 6.50
C ALA A 161 -3.71 -14.28 5.63
N GLY A 162 -2.53 -14.41 6.22
CA GLY A 162 -1.33 -14.90 5.54
C GLY A 162 -1.47 -16.33 5.03
N GLU A 163 -2.09 -17.23 5.81
CA GLU A 163 -2.39 -18.61 5.40
C GLU A 163 -3.45 -18.66 4.28
N ALA A 164 -4.43 -17.75 4.30
CA ALA A 164 -5.42 -17.58 3.24
C ALA A 164 -4.85 -16.98 1.95
N GLY A 165 -3.59 -16.53 1.97
CA GLY A 165 -2.85 -16.09 0.79
C GLY A 165 -2.75 -14.58 0.63
N ASP A 166 -3.19 -13.75 1.59
CA ASP A 166 -3.04 -12.32 1.53
C ASP A 166 -1.55 -11.92 1.57
N ALA A 167 -1.06 -11.29 0.49
CA ALA A 167 0.36 -10.97 0.33
C ALA A 167 0.84 -9.87 1.29
N GLU A 168 -0.02 -8.92 1.63
CA GLU A 168 0.29 -7.87 2.61
C GLU A 168 0.45 -8.48 4.00
N SER A 169 -0.48 -9.35 4.42
CA SER A 169 -0.40 -10.06 5.70
C SER A 169 0.81 -10.99 5.78
N GLN A 170 1.16 -11.68 4.69
CA GLN A 170 2.39 -12.48 4.62
C GLN A 170 3.65 -11.63 4.78
N TYR A 171 3.67 -10.44 4.18
CA TYR A 171 4.75 -9.46 4.37
C TYR A 171 4.87 -9.03 5.83
N TRP A 172 3.75 -8.66 6.46
CA TRP A 172 3.74 -8.26 7.88
C TRP A 172 4.14 -9.40 8.81
N LEU A 173 3.68 -10.64 8.57
CA LEU A 173 4.16 -11.82 9.32
C LEU A 173 5.67 -11.95 9.23
N GLY A 174 6.23 -11.82 8.03
CA GLY A 174 7.69 -11.89 7.85
C GLY A 174 8.44 -10.79 8.60
N ILE A 175 7.90 -9.58 8.68
CA ILE A 175 8.46 -8.47 9.45
C ILE A 175 8.36 -8.74 10.95
N LEU A 176 7.16 -8.97 11.46
CA LEU A 176 6.89 -9.09 12.89
C LEU A 176 7.59 -10.32 13.50
N ILE A 177 7.60 -11.46 12.80
CA ILE A 177 8.36 -12.64 13.23
C ILE A 177 9.86 -12.33 13.24
N GLY A 178 10.37 -11.67 12.22
CA GLY A 178 11.76 -11.22 12.19
C GLY A 178 12.14 -10.35 13.37
N ASP A 179 11.23 -9.48 13.80
CA ASP A 179 11.39 -8.54 14.90
C ASP A 179 11.05 -9.16 16.29
N GLY A 180 10.56 -10.41 16.33
CA GLY A 180 10.40 -11.15 17.59
C GLY A 180 9.00 -11.68 17.91
N LEU A 181 8.04 -11.55 16.99
CA LEU A 181 6.72 -12.14 17.19
C LEU A 181 6.82 -13.69 17.23
N GLY A 182 6.09 -14.29 18.14
CA GLY A 182 6.00 -15.73 18.32
C GLY A 182 7.14 -16.35 19.14
N ASP A 183 6.95 -17.61 19.53
CA ASP A 183 7.90 -18.39 20.32
C ASP A 183 8.69 -19.34 19.40
N TYR A 184 9.98 -19.08 19.25
CA TYR A 184 10.89 -19.91 18.43
C TYR A 184 12.04 -20.43 19.29
N PRO A 185 12.51 -21.68 19.07
CA PRO A 185 13.60 -22.27 19.84
C PRO A 185 14.89 -21.46 19.84
N ASP A 186 15.18 -20.81 18.71
CA ASP A 186 16.34 -19.97 18.52
C ASP A 186 16.12 -18.91 17.40
N GLU A 187 17.08 -18.02 17.29
CA GLU A 187 17.07 -16.94 16.29
C GLU A 187 17.17 -17.45 14.85
N VAL A 188 17.83 -18.59 14.61
CA VAL A 188 17.99 -19.16 13.28
C VAL A 188 16.64 -19.61 12.75
N GLN A 189 15.89 -20.39 13.54
CA GLN A 189 14.56 -20.87 13.14
C GLN A 189 13.59 -19.71 12.95
N ARG A 190 13.64 -18.69 13.82
CA ARG A 190 12.81 -17.49 13.65
C ARG A 190 13.08 -16.79 12.32
N LYS A 191 14.36 -16.60 11.94
CA LYS A 191 14.75 -16.02 10.66
C LYS A 191 14.32 -16.85 9.46
N GLU A 192 14.40 -18.17 9.57
CA GLU A 192 13.93 -19.09 8.51
C GLU A 192 12.41 -18.96 8.28
N VAL A 193 11.63 -18.88 9.36
CA VAL A 193 10.18 -18.69 9.25
C VAL A 193 9.85 -17.30 8.69
N ALA A 194 10.52 -16.24 9.16
CA ALA A 194 10.37 -14.90 8.62
C ALA A 194 10.69 -14.84 7.11
N GLU A 195 11.81 -15.47 6.69
CA GLU A 195 12.16 -15.58 5.27
C GLU A 195 11.08 -16.30 4.47
N ALA A 196 10.53 -17.39 5.00
CA ALA A 196 9.50 -18.17 4.31
C ALA A 196 8.24 -17.34 4.05
N TRP A 197 7.79 -16.53 5.00
CA TRP A 197 6.65 -15.62 4.83
C TRP A 197 6.94 -14.52 3.82
N LEU A 198 8.10 -13.85 3.94
CA LEU A 198 8.52 -12.83 2.97
C LEU A 198 8.61 -13.39 1.55
N ARG A 199 9.08 -14.63 1.40
CA ARG A 199 9.20 -15.30 0.10
C ARG A 199 7.84 -15.59 -0.52
N ARG A 200 6.86 -16.05 0.28
CA ARG A 200 5.48 -16.24 -0.20
C ARG A 200 4.88 -14.96 -0.74
N ALA A 201 4.99 -13.86 -0.01
CA ALA A 201 4.52 -12.55 -0.47
C ALA A 201 5.26 -12.07 -1.72
N ALA A 202 6.59 -12.21 -1.74
CA ALA A 202 7.44 -11.81 -2.87
C ALA A 202 7.12 -12.60 -4.15
N GLU A 203 6.85 -13.90 -4.05
CA GLU A 203 6.46 -14.76 -5.17
C GLU A 203 5.08 -14.40 -5.76
N GLN A 204 4.22 -13.76 -4.98
CA GLN A 204 2.95 -13.19 -5.45
C GLN A 204 3.09 -11.81 -6.12
N GLY A 205 4.31 -11.28 -6.21
CA GLY A 205 4.54 -9.96 -6.81
C GLY A 205 4.55 -8.79 -5.82
N HIS A 206 4.46 -9.04 -4.51
CA HIS A 206 4.46 -7.99 -3.50
C HIS A 206 5.84 -7.31 -3.40
N ALA A 207 5.99 -6.14 -4.00
CA ALA A 207 7.28 -5.47 -4.16
C ALA A 207 7.96 -5.06 -2.83
N PRO A 208 7.25 -4.62 -1.77
CA PRO A 208 7.83 -4.42 -0.44
C PRO A 208 8.44 -5.70 0.13
N ALA A 209 7.77 -6.85 -0.01
CA ALA A 209 8.29 -8.14 0.45
C ALA A 209 9.54 -8.56 -0.32
N MET A 210 9.60 -8.33 -1.65
CA MET A 210 10.80 -8.56 -2.45
C MET A 210 11.98 -7.73 -1.95
N ASN A 211 11.76 -6.44 -1.65
CA ASN A 211 12.79 -5.56 -1.11
C ASN A 211 13.25 -6.00 0.29
N ARG A 212 12.32 -6.38 1.16
CA ARG A 212 12.63 -6.85 2.51
C ARG A 212 13.38 -8.18 2.48
N LEU A 213 12.95 -9.11 1.61
CA LEU A 213 13.64 -10.39 1.38
C LEU A 213 15.07 -10.16 0.88
N ALA A 214 15.27 -9.24 -0.08
CA ALA A 214 16.60 -8.87 -0.55
C ALA A 214 17.49 -8.34 0.57
N ALA A 215 16.94 -7.53 1.50
CA ALA A 215 17.67 -7.04 2.66
C ALA A 215 18.06 -8.18 3.61
N LEU A 216 17.14 -9.10 3.90
CA LEU A 216 17.38 -10.28 4.75
C LEU A 216 18.45 -11.19 4.16
N LEU A 217 18.36 -11.50 2.86
CA LEU A 217 19.35 -12.32 2.14
C LEU A 217 20.74 -11.69 2.12
N SER A 218 20.82 -10.36 1.98
CA SER A 218 22.10 -9.64 2.07
C SER A 218 22.73 -9.79 3.46
N GLN A 219 21.95 -9.76 4.53
CA GLN A 219 22.44 -9.99 5.91
C GLN A 219 22.93 -11.43 6.12
N GLN A 220 22.43 -12.38 5.33
CA GLN A 220 22.87 -13.78 5.30
C GLN A 220 24.03 -14.04 4.33
N GLU A 221 24.64 -13.00 3.76
CA GLU A 221 25.72 -13.08 2.76
C GLU A 221 25.30 -13.77 1.44
N ARG A 222 23.99 -13.90 1.17
CA ARG A 222 23.41 -14.44 -0.07
C ARG A 222 23.23 -13.33 -1.12
N HIS A 223 24.32 -12.67 -1.49
CA HIS A 223 24.32 -11.39 -2.23
C HIS A 223 23.73 -11.50 -3.65
N ASP A 224 24.02 -12.58 -4.39
CA ASP A 224 23.46 -12.78 -5.74
C ASP A 224 21.94 -12.93 -5.71
N GLU A 225 21.42 -13.74 -4.79
CA GLU A 225 19.98 -13.93 -4.63
C GLU A 225 19.30 -12.63 -4.16
N ALA A 226 19.94 -11.90 -3.23
CA ALA A 226 19.47 -10.59 -2.78
C ALA A 226 19.39 -9.58 -3.93
N TRP A 227 20.37 -9.61 -4.83
CA TRP A 227 20.35 -8.79 -6.03
C TRP A 227 19.17 -9.09 -6.94
N ASP A 228 18.93 -10.38 -7.23
CA ASP A 228 17.82 -10.80 -8.09
C ASP A 228 16.46 -10.36 -7.53
N TRP A 229 16.26 -10.47 -6.21
CA TRP A 229 15.04 -9.97 -5.58
C TRP A 229 14.95 -8.44 -5.60
N ARG A 230 16.06 -7.71 -5.48
CA ARG A 230 16.07 -6.24 -5.60
C ARG A 230 15.73 -5.80 -7.02
N VAL A 231 16.19 -6.51 -8.04
CA VAL A 231 15.79 -6.25 -9.43
C VAL A 231 14.28 -6.45 -9.59
N LYS A 232 13.75 -7.59 -9.12
CA LYS A 232 12.30 -7.87 -9.17
C LYS A 232 11.49 -6.82 -8.41
N ALA A 233 11.93 -6.39 -7.22
CA ALA A 233 11.26 -5.31 -6.48
C ALA A 233 11.25 -4.00 -7.28
N SER A 234 12.35 -3.65 -7.94
CA SER A 234 12.42 -2.48 -8.83
C SER A 234 11.47 -2.60 -10.03
N GLU A 235 11.39 -3.78 -10.63
CA GLU A 235 10.45 -4.09 -11.72
C GLU A 235 8.99 -4.06 -11.24
N GLY A 236 8.74 -4.46 -9.99
CA GLY A 236 7.46 -4.35 -9.31
C GLY A 236 7.11 -2.95 -8.80
N GLY A 237 7.81 -1.91 -9.25
CA GLY A 237 7.52 -0.51 -8.92
C GLY A 237 8.08 -0.03 -7.58
N HIS A 238 8.85 -0.84 -6.82
CA HIS A 238 9.40 -0.39 -5.55
C HIS A 238 10.46 0.70 -5.75
N GLN A 239 10.12 1.95 -5.46
CA GLN A 239 10.95 3.14 -5.72
C GLN A 239 12.32 3.05 -5.05
N GLY A 240 12.39 2.67 -3.78
CA GLY A 240 13.64 2.51 -3.05
C GLY A 240 14.58 1.47 -3.67
N SER A 241 14.04 0.35 -4.17
CA SER A 241 14.82 -0.66 -4.89
C SER A 241 15.35 -0.13 -6.22
N ARG A 242 14.55 0.64 -6.96
CA ARG A 242 14.95 1.27 -8.22
C ARG A 242 16.08 2.29 -8.00
N ILE A 243 15.99 3.12 -6.96
CA ILE A 243 17.08 4.03 -6.56
C ILE A 243 18.34 3.27 -6.18
N ASN A 244 18.22 2.20 -5.40
CA ASN A 244 19.37 1.38 -5.01
C ASN A 244 20.06 0.73 -6.22
N LEU A 245 19.31 0.23 -7.20
CA LEU A 245 19.88 -0.30 -8.45
C LEU A 245 20.64 0.76 -9.23
N GLY A 246 20.03 1.93 -9.44
CA GLY A 246 20.69 3.04 -10.12
C GLY A 246 21.99 3.45 -9.42
N TRP A 247 21.97 3.54 -8.11
CA TRP A 247 23.15 3.85 -7.32
C TRP A 247 24.23 2.79 -7.43
N CYS A 248 23.87 1.50 -7.33
CA CYS A 248 24.83 0.40 -7.50
C CYS A 248 25.51 0.41 -8.87
N TYR A 249 24.78 0.72 -9.94
CA TYR A 249 25.39 0.83 -11.28
C TYR A 249 26.28 2.06 -11.41
N LEU A 250 25.96 3.19 -10.76
CA LEU A 250 26.82 4.36 -10.76
C LEU A 250 28.10 4.14 -9.94
N ASN A 251 27.96 3.62 -8.74
CA ASN A 251 29.05 3.58 -7.77
C ASN A 251 28.97 2.32 -6.87
N PRO A 252 29.31 1.15 -7.42
CA PRO A 252 29.19 -0.11 -6.70
C PRO A 252 30.05 -0.17 -5.43
N GLU A 253 31.22 0.49 -5.42
CA GLU A 253 32.15 0.48 -4.28
C GLU A 253 31.57 1.18 -3.03
N GLU A 254 30.71 2.19 -3.20
CA GLU A 254 30.07 2.87 -2.07
C GLU A 254 29.09 1.98 -1.29
N ARG A 255 28.56 0.95 -1.93
CA ARG A 255 27.53 0.06 -1.37
C ARG A 255 28.04 -1.34 -1.05
N GLY A 256 29.30 -1.64 -1.43
CA GLY A 256 29.95 -2.91 -1.12
C GLY A 256 29.19 -4.12 -1.64
N ASP A 257 29.07 -5.14 -0.80
CA ASP A 257 28.49 -6.45 -1.15
C ASP A 257 27.01 -6.41 -1.60
N ILE A 258 26.32 -5.28 -1.42
CA ILE A 258 24.97 -5.10 -1.94
C ILE A 258 24.96 -4.97 -3.47
N CYS A 259 26.06 -4.50 -4.07
CA CYS A 259 26.20 -4.23 -5.49
C CYS A 259 27.06 -5.30 -6.17
N VAL A 260 26.48 -6.44 -6.44
CA VAL A 260 27.17 -7.61 -7.05
C VAL A 260 27.46 -7.46 -8.55
N LYS A 261 26.90 -6.44 -9.21
CA LYS A 261 27.17 -6.15 -10.62
C LYS A 261 28.20 -5.03 -10.72
N GLY A 262 28.97 -5.07 -11.80
CA GLY A 262 29.97 -4.04 -12.08
C GLY A 262 29.35 -2.68 -12.39
N GLN A 263 30.21 -1.66 -12.45
CA GLN A 263 29.82 -0.31 -12.79
C GLN A 263 29.27 -0.21 -14.22
N ASP A 264 28.14 0.49 -14.35
CA ASP A 264 27.51 0.89 -15.61
C ASP A 264 26.91 2.28 -15.41
N VAL A 265 27.73 3.29 -15.67
CA VAL A 265 27.36 4.68 -15.36
C VAL A 265 26.18 5.19 -16.18
N VAL A 266 26.04 4.73 -17.44
CA VAL A 266 24.93 5.10 -18.32
C VAL A 266 23.63 4.55 -17.79
N LYS A 267 23.58 3.25 -17.50
CA LYS A 267 22.39 2.58 -16.96
C LYS A 267 22.02 3.12 -15.58
N GLY A 268 23.02 3.31 -14.69
CA GLY A 268 22.77 3.82 -13.35
C GLY A 268 22.17 5.22 -13.38
N TRP A 269 22.68 6.10 -14.22
CA TRP A 269 22.15 7.44 -14.38
C TRP A 269 20.76 7.43 -15.00
N ALA A 270 20.53 6.63 -16.05
CA ALA A 270 19.22 6.50 -16.71
C ALA A 270 18.12 6.08 -15.74
N ILE A 271 18.37 5.07 -14.89
CA ILE A 271 17.44 4.61 -13.87
C ILE A 271 17.09 5.72 -12.88
N LEU A 272 18.10 6.43 -12.37
CA LEU A 272 17.88 7.50 -11.39
C LEU A 272 17.21 8.72 -12.00
N HIS A 273 17.50 9.03 -13.26
CA HIS A 273 16.86 10.11 -14.01
C HIS A 273 15.37 9.84 -14.16
N ALA A 274 14.97 8.64 -14.59
CA ALA A 274 13.57 8.27 -14.69
C ALA A 274 12.84 8.37 -13.33
N VAL A 275 13.46 7.88 -12.24
CA VAL A 275 12.88 8.05 -10.89
C VAL A 275 12.70 9.51 -10.54
N SER A 276 13.68 10.37 -10.86
CA SER A 276 13.60 11.81 -10.59
C SER A 276 12.46 12.47 -11.35
N GLU A 277 12.31 12.15 -12.63
CA GLU A 277 11.25 12.71 -13.48
C GLU A 277 9.85 12.28 -13.03
N GLU A 278 9.66 11.00 -12.68
CA GLU A 278 8.36 10.49 -12.28
C GLU A 278 7.92 10.94 -10.86
N THR A 279 8.86 11.14 -9.93
CA THR A 279 8.54 11.26 -8.50
C THR A 279 9.15 12.47 -7.81
N ASP A 280 9.92 13.29 -8.52
CA ASP A 280 10.72 14.41 -7.96
C ASP A 280 11.59 13.97 -6.76
N ASN A 281 12.09 12.73 -6.79
CA ASN A 281 12.81 12.13 -5.67
C ASN A 281 14.18 12.75 -5.43
N ARG A 282 14.33 13.43 -4.28
CA ARG A 282 15.57 14.13 -3.91
C ARG A 282 16.77 13.21 -3.73
N THR A 283 16.56 11.95 -3.33
CA THR A 283 17.66 10.98 -3.19
C THR A 283 18.26 10.65 -4.56
N ALA A 284 17.40 10.38 -5.56
CA ALA A 284 17.84 10.15 -6.93
C ALA A 284 18.62 11.36 -7.47
N GLN A 285 18.07 12.56 -7.31
CA GLN A 285 18.71 13.83 -7.71
C GLN A 285 20.08 14.03 -7.04
N ASN A 286 20.17 13.77 -5.74
CA ASN A 286 21.42 13.92 -4.97
C ASN A 286 22.49 12.90 -5.40
N VAL A 287 22.08 11.65 -5.69
CA VAL A 287 23.02 10.61 -6.18
C VAL A 287 23.54 10.99 -7.56
N MET A 288 22.66 11.39 -8.49
CA MET A 288 23.07 11.86 -9.82
C MET A 288 23.99 13.09 -9.72
N GLY A 289 23.64 14.08 -8.90
CA GLY A 289 24.41 15.31 -8.73
C GLY A 289 25.85 15.05 -8.24
N ARG A 290 26.02 14.14 -7.26
CA ARG A 290 27.35 13.77 -6.73
C ARG A 290 28.20 12.98 -7.74
N ASN A 291 27.57 12.27 -8.64
CA ASN A 291 28.22 11.39 -9.62
C ASN A 291 28.27 12.00 -11.03
N ARG A 292 28.01 13.30 -11.16
CA ARG A 292 27.92 13.99 -12.44
C ARG A 292 29.19 13.86 -13.29
N GLU A 293 30.35 13.84 -12.67
CA GLU A 293 31.63 13.79 -13.36
C GLU A 293 32.01 12.40 -13.92
N LEU A 294 31.20 11.36 -13.58
CA LEU A 294 31.44 10.00 -14.07
C LEU A 294 31.04 9.82 -15.54
N LEU A 295 30.18 10.70 -16.09
CA LEU A 295 29.68 10.59 -17.46
C LEU A 295 30.29 11.64 -18.39
N THR A 296 30.64 11.22 -19.62
CA THR A 296 30.91 12.14 -20.73
C THR A 296 29.64 12.75 -21.30
N ALA A 297 29.74 13.77 -22.14
CA ALA A 297 28.61 14.40 -22.79
C ALA A 297 27.83 13.42 -23.71
N GLU A 298 28.52 12.48 -24.36
CA GLU A 298 27.89 11.43 -25.15
C GLU A 298 27.12 10.45 -24.27
N GLN A 299 27.72 10.01 -23.17
CA GLN A 299 27.10 9.10 -22.22
C GLN A 299 25.85 9.73 -21.55
N TYR A 300 25.83 11.04 -21.30
CA TYR A 300 24.62 11.74 -20.84
C TYR A 300 23.45 11.60 -21.83
N LYS A 301 23.70 11.84 -23.13
CA LYS A 301 22.67 11.69 -24.15
C LYS A 301 22.17 10.27 -24.28
N GLU A 302 23.08 9.29 -24.16
CA GLU A 302 22.73 7.88 -24.17
C GLU A 302 21.89 7.53 -22.95
N ALA A 303 22.25 8.03 -21.76
CA ALA A 303 21.53 7.80 -20.53
C ALA A 303 20.13 8.48 -20.51
N GLU A 304 20.01 9.69 -21.07
CA GLU A 304 18.71 10.35 -21.27
C GLU A 304 17.79 9.52 -22.17
N ALA A 305 18.31 9.04 -23.32
CA ALA A 305 17.53 8.18 -24.20
C ALA A 305 17.16 6.85 -23.54
N LEU A 306 18.07 6.25 -22.77
CA LEU A 306 17.80 5.01 -22.05
C LEU A 306 16.80 5.22 -20.90
N SER A 307 16.74 6.42 -20.30
CA SER A 307 15.80 6.70 -19.23
C SER A 307 14.33 6.64 -19.68
N GLU A 308 14.06 6.92 -20.97
CA GLU A 308 12.73 6.80 -21.54
C GLU A 308 12.18 5.36 -21.47
N GLU A 309 13.06 4.33 -21.47
CA GLU A 309 12.66 2.93 -21.28
C GLU A 309 12.19 2.62 -19.84
N TRP A 310 12.50 3.51 -18.90
CA TRP A 310 12.16 3.39 -17.48
C TRP A 310 11.00 4.28 -17.07
N LEU A 311 10.69 5.31 -17.87
CA LEU A 311 9.54 6.17 -17.66
C LEU A 311 8.26 5.42 -17.95
N ASP A 312 7.21 5.71 -17.23
CA ASP A 312 5.86 5.14 -17.40
C ASP A 312 5.83 3.58 -17.40
N LYS A 313 6.81 2.96 -16.74
CA LYS A 313 6.88 1.49 -16.65
C LYS A 313 5.81 0.96 -15.70
N GLU A 314 5.09 -0.06 -16.14
CA GLU A 314 4.12 -0.75 -15.29
C GLU A 314 4.77 -1.89 -14.47
N PRO A 315 4.40 -2.05 -13.20
CA PRO A 315 3.57 -1.13 -12.41
C PRO A 315 4.30 0.18 -12.10
N PRO A 316 3.54 1.29 -11.86
CA PRO A 316 4.13 2.59 -11.61
C PRO A 316 4.94 2.61 -10.31
N LEU A 317 5.84 3.60 -10.19
CA LEU A 317 6.63 3.75 -8.97
C LEU A 317 5.77 4.04 -7.74
N SER A 318 6.08 3.34 -6.66
CA SER A 318 5.43 3.49 -5.36
C SER A 318 6.45 3.43 -4.23
N GLU A 319 6.22 4.22 -3.19
CA GLU A 319 6.85 4.06 -1.88
C GLU A 319 6.15 2.99 -1.03
N PHE A 320 5.01 2.49 -1.51
CA PHE A 320 4.15 1.53 -0.80
C PHE A 320 3.85 1.99 0.63
N PRO A 321 3.25 3.19 0.80
CA PRO A 321 2.87 3.65 2.13
C PRO A 321 1.86 2.67 2.71
N PRO A 322 1.98 2.28 3.99
CA PRO A 322 0.98 1.43 4.62
C PRO A 322 -0.37 2.13 4.58
N ARG A 323 -1.44 1.36 4.37
CA ARG A 323 -2.80 1.92 4.33
C ARG A 323 -3.22 2.44 5.70
N PHE A 324 -2.81 1.75 6.77
CA PHE A 324 -2.97 2.18 8.15
C PHE A 324 -1.64 2.02 8.90
N GLY A 325 -1.45 2.78 9.97
CA GLY A 325 -0.17 2.82 10.70
C GLY A 325 0.60 4.12 10.44
N TYR A 326 1.85 4.15 10.84
CA TYR A 326 2.73 5.33 10.80
C TYR A 326 3.56 5.39 9.53
#